data_54aef46e4ec4dbd2b8975c008b326e2c
#
_entry.id   54aef46e4ec4dbd2b8975c008b326e2c
#
_cell.length_a   1.000
_cell.length_b   1.000
_cell.length_c   1.000
_cell.angle_alpha   90.00
_cell.angle_beta   90.00
_cell.angle_gamma   90.00
#
_symmetry.space_group_name_H-M   'P 1'
#
loop_
_entity.id
_entity.type
_entity.pdbx_description
1 polymer ?
#
loop_
_entity_poly.entity_id
_entity_poly.type
_entity_poly.pdbx_seq_one_letter_code
_entity_poly.pdbx_strand_id
1 'polypeptide(L)'
;MHSRIAYLVHDLGDAAVARRVEGLQAGGGAVALAGFYRRAAPASIAGAPALAIGRSHDGRLAARALLVLRRLLFPGKLRAMVRGADVVMARNLEMLAIAARLARKGQPVVYECLDIHRSILSSGPGGRVLRFIERRLLSRTARVIVSSPAFERDYFRARQGWPGPVDLVENKVAALPDIPPPQDGQGPWVIGWFGMLRCRRSLAILSDLAARSQGRVRVLIAGLPSPDIFPDFPAAIARLPGVEYAGPYRPGDLPRLYGRVHFAWCIDYFEEGLNSAWLLPNRLYESLAHGAVPVALADVETGRWLAAADVGLRLPSGEALGPVLTGMTAAQHTRLAAAVRALPRDRIAFSPEDHRRLVARLETIAA
;
A
#
# COMPACT_ATOMS: atom_id res chain seq x y z
N MET A 1 -16.76 11.30 -24.29
CA MET A 1 -17.48 10.13 -23.67
C MET A 1 -16.65 9.67 -22.47
N HIS A 2 -17.27 9.38 -21.34
CA HIS A 2 -16.53 8.83 -20.18
C HIS A 2 -16.25 7.34 -20.40
N SER A 3 -14.99 6.93 -20.29
CA SER A 3 -14.63 5.50 -20.37
C SER A 3 -15.27 4.70 -19.25
N ARG A 4 -15.96 3.62 -19.59
CA ARG A 4 -16.54 2.69 -18.62
C ARG A 4 -15.47 1.70 -18.19
N ILE A 5 -15.11 1.74 -16.92
CA ILE A 5 -14.06 0.91 -16.32
C ILE A 5 -14.71 -0.16 -15.44
N ALA A 6 -14.53 -1.44 -15.80
CA ALA A 6 -14.86 -2.54 -14.91
C ALA A 6 -13.66 -2.84 -14.01
N TYR A 7 -13.75 -2.50 -12.73
CA TYR A 7 -12.68 -2.68 -11.78
C TYR A 7 -12.92 -3.91 -10.89
N LEU A 8 -12.10 -4.95 -11.09
CA LEU A 8 -12.16 -6.20 -10.34
C LEU A 8 -11.16 -6.17 -9.20
N VAL A 9 -11.62 -6.41 -7.96
CA VAL A 9 -10.81 -6.27 -6.75
C VAL A 9 -10.89 -7.50 -5.84
N HIS A 10 -9.79 -7.80 -5.17
CA HIS A 10 -9.69 -8.96 -4.29
C HIS A 10 -10.44 -8.79 -2.96
N ASP A 11 -10.70 -7.55 -2.53
CA ASP A 11 -11.45 -7.22 -1.32
C ASP A 11 -12.14 -5.86 -1.48
N LEU A 12 -13.47 -5.86 -1.47
CA LEU A 12 -14.29 -4.64 -1.53
C LEU A 12 -14.15 -3.77 -0.27
N GLY A 13 -13.67 -4.34 0.85
CA GLY A 13 -13.45 -3.61 2.10
C GLY A 13 -12.08 -2.94 2.21
N ASP A 14 -11.21 -3.05 1.19
CA ASP A 14 -9.89 -2.44 1.21
C ASP A 14 -9.97 -0.93 0.96
N ALA A 15 -9.44 -0.13 1.90
CA ALA A 15 -9.40 1.33 1.79
C ALA A 15 -8.63 1.83 0.55
N ALA A 16 -7.64 1.07 0.07
CA ALA A 16 -6.93 1.41 -1.15
C ALA A 16 -7.79 1.24 -2.41
N VAL A 17 -8.84 0.40 -2.35
CA VAL A 17 -9.83 0.28 -3.43
C VAL A 17 -10.69 1.54 -3.49
N ALA A 18 -11.19 2.02 -2.35
CA ALA A 18 -11.98 3.25 -2.30
C ALA A 18 -11.20 4.44 -2.88
N ARG A 19 -9.95 4.66 -2.43
CA ARG A 19 -9.07 5.72 -2.96
C ARG A 19 -8.85 5.61 -4.47
N ARG A 20 -8.69 4.39 -5.01
CA ARG A 20 -8.52 4.17 -6.45
C ARG A 20 -9.79 4.51 -7.22
N VAL A 21 -10.96 4.13 -6.70
CA VAL A 21 -12.26 4.48 -7.31
C VAL A 21 -12.45 5.98 -7.35
N GLU A 22 -12.23 6.67 -6.22
CA GLU A 22 -12.28 8.14 -6.14
C GLU A 22 -11.36 8.79 -7.18
N GLY A 23 -10.11 8.31 -7.29
CA GLY A 23 -9.16 8.83 -8.26
C GLY A 23 -9.58 8.60 -9.72
N LEU A 24 -10.13 7.43 -10.05
CA LEU A 24 -10.63 7.14 -11.41
C LEU A 24 -11.85 8.02 -11.75
N GLN A 25 -12.76 8.22 -10.81
CA GLN A 25 -13.93 9.10 -10.99
C GLN A 25 -13.51 10.56 -11.10
N ALA A 26 -12.58 11.02 -10.25
CA ALA A 26 -12.02 12.38 -10.33
C ALA A 26 -11.30 12.64 -11.66
N GLY A 27 -10.75 11.60 -12.28
CA GLY A 27 -10.17 11.64 -13.62
C GLY A 27 -11.18 11.59 -14.78
N GLY A 28 -12.49 11.43 -14.48
CA GLY A 28 -13.57 11.36 -15.47
C GLY A 28 -13.98 9.95 -15.89
N GLY A 29 -13.47 8.89 -15.22
CA GLY A 29 -13.83 7.51 -15.50
C GLY A 29 -15.17 7.10 -14.88
N ALA A 30 -16.02 6.39 -15.62
CA ALA A 30 -17.22 5.74 -15.08
C ALA A 30 -16.88 4.35 -14.57
N VAL A 31 -16.84 4.18 -13.23
CA VAL A 31 -16.36 2.96 -12.58
C VAL A 31 -17.52 2.07 -12.14
N ALA A 32 -17.47 0.77 -12.53
CA ALA A 32 -18.26 -0.29 -11.96
C ALA A 32 -17.35 -1.29 -11.26
N LEU A 33 -17.65 -1.61 -9.99
CA LEU A 33 -16.82 -2.49 -9.16
C LEU A 33 -17.37 -3.91 -9.11
N ALA A 34 -16.46 -4.90 -9.10
CA ALA A 34 -16.79 -6.24 -8.63
C ALA A 34 -15.65 -6.81 -7.80
N GLY A 35 -15.98 -7.52 -6.73
CA GLY A 35 -14.92 -8.08 -5.89
C GLY A 35 -15.42 -9.07 -4.85
N PHE A 36 -14.46 -9.75 -4.24
CA PHE A 36 -14.71 -10.50 -3.02
C PHE A 36 -14.91 -9.54 -1.85
N TYR A 37 -15.46 -10.03 -0.76
CA TYR A 37 -15.61 -9.28 0.49
C TYR A 37 -15.32 -10.18 1.68
N ARG A 38 -14.91 -9.61 2.81
CA ARG A 38 -14.55 -10.37 4.02
C ARG A 38 -15.62 -10.27 5.09
N ARG A 39 -16.14 -9.08 5.35
CA ARG A 39 -17.11 -8.80 6.43
C ARG A 39 -18.51 -8.63 5.86
N ALA A 40 -18.84 -7.45 5.36
CA ALA A 40 -20.12 -7.13 4.74
C ALA A 40 -19.91 -6.85 3.23
N ALA A 41 -20.90 -7.23 2.41
CA ALA A 41 -20.91 -6.91 1.00
C ALA A 41 -21.44 -5.48 0.82
N PRO A 42 -20.62 -4.49 0.43
CA PRO A 42 -21.10 -3.14 0.18
C PRO A 42 -21.90 -3.09 -1.13
N ALA A 43 -22.94 -2.28 -1.18
CA ALA A 43 -23.68 -2.01 -2.42
C ALA A 43 -22.97 -1.00 -3.32
N SER A 44 -22.16 -0.11 -2.73
CA SER A 44 -21.35 0.88 -3.43
C SER A 44 -20.07 1.19 -2.67
N ILE A 45 -19.05 1.68 -3.37
CA ILE A 45 -17.78 2.16 -2.79
C ILE A 45 -17.47 3.48 -3.48
N ALA A 46 -17.28 4.55 -2.69
CA ALA A 46 -17.07 5.89 -3.21
C ALA A 46 -18.11 6.29 -4.30
N GLY A 47 -19.37 5.91 -4.10
CA GLY A 47 -20.45 6.17 -5.06
C GLY A 47 -20.50 5.23 -6.28
N ALA A 48 -19.46 4.44 -6.55
CA ALA A 48 -19.49 3.47 -7.64
C ALA A 48 -20.28 2.21 -7.25
N PRO A 49 -21.17 1.69 -8.11
CA PRO A 49 -21.89 0.44 -7.84
C PRO A 49 -20.93 -0.74 -7.63
N ALA A 50 -21.15 -1.57 -6.61
CA ALA A 50 -20.30 -2.69 -6.27
C ALA A 50 -21.04 -4.04 -6.35
N LEU A 51 -20.55 -4.95 -7.19
CA LEU A 51 -21.03 -6.32 -7.31
C LEU A 51 -20.20 -7.25 -6.42
N ALA A 52 -20.78 -7.74 -5.33
CA ALA A 52 -20.15 -8.75 -4.49
C ALA A 52 -20.16 -10.11 -5.20
N ILE A 53 -18.98 -10.69 -5.42
CA ILE A 53 -18.83 -11.96 -6.17
C ILE A 53 -18.49 -13.17 -5.27
N GLY A 54 -18.41 -13.00 -3.97
CA GLY A 54 -18.23 -14.08 -2.99
C GLY A 54 -17.55 -13.60 -1.71
N ARG A 55 -17.77 -14.35 -0.63
CA ARG A 55 -17.12 -14.09 0.66
C ARG A 55 -15.78 -14.82 0.71
N SER A 56 -14.71 -14.07 0.97
CA SER A 56 -13.35 -14.60 1.15
C SER A 56 -12.96 -14.58 2.63
N HIS A 57 -11.94 -15.39 2.99
CA HIS A 57 -11.42 -15.48 4.35
C HIS A 57 -9.89 -15.33 4.29
N ASP A 58 -9.32 -14.65 5.29
CA ASP A 58 -7.88 -14.46 5.39
C ASP A 58 -7.16 -15.81 5.59
N GLY A 59 -5.94 -15.92 5.05
CA GLY A 59 -5.08 -17.08 5.25
C GLY A 59 -5.50 -18.37 4.51
N ARG A 60 -6.70 -18.45 3.95
CA ARG A 60 -7.23 -19.68 3.30
C ARG A 60 -7.03 -19.67 1.78
N LEU A 61 -5.79 -19.88 1.32
CA LEU A 61 -5.45 -19.84 -0.10
C LEU A 61 -6.26 -20.84 -0.95
N ALA A 62 -6.46 -22.08 -0.47
CA ALA A 62 -7.24 -23.10 -1.18
C ALA A 62 -8.71 -22.68 -1.35
N ALA A 63 -9.34 -22.13 -0.31
CA ALA A 63 -10.71 -21.63 -0.37
C ALA A 63 -10.83 -20.46 -1.35
N ARG A 64 -9.82 -19.56 -1.37
CA ARG A 64 -9.77 -18.45 -2.34
C ARG A 64 -9.62 -18.96 -3.77
N ALA A 65 -8.74 -19.93 -4.00
CA ALA A 65 -8.58 -20.56 -5.33
C ALA A 65 -9.90 -21.18 -5.82
N LEU A 66 -10.65 -21.86 -4.95
CA LEU A 66 -11.97 -22.43 -5.28
C LEU A 66 -13.00 -21.35 -5.63
N LEU A 67 -13.00 -20.21 -4.90
CA LEU A 67 -13.86 -19.07 -5.24
C LEU A 67 -13.53 -18.51 -6.63
N VAL A 68 -12.25 -18.36 -6.94
CA VAL A 68 -11.79 -17.91 -8.26
C VAL A 68 -12.25 -18.90 -9.34
N LEU A 69 -12.00 -20.20 -9.14
CA LEU A 69 -12.42 -21.25 -10.08
C LEU A 69 -13.94 -21.21 -10.32
N ARG A 70 -14.72 -21.09 -9.26
CA ARG A 70 -16.18 -20.93 -9.37
C ARG A 70 -16.57 -19.73 -10.23
N ARG A 71 -15.86 -18.59 -10.14
CA ARG A 71 -16.15 -17.40 -10.96
C ARG A 71 -15.66 -17.52 -12.40
N LEU A 72 -14.61 -18.28 -12.62
CA LEU A 72 -14.16 -18.62 -13.98
C LEU A 72 -15.19 -19.51 -14.73
N LEU A 73 -15.82 -20.44 -14.01
CA LEU A 73 -16.82 -21.38 -14.58
C LEU A 73 -18.23 -20.75 -14.62
N PHE A 74 -18.65 -20.08 -13.54
CA PHE A 74 -19.98 -19.53 -13.35
C PHE A 74 -19.94 -18.02 -13.06
N PRO A 75 -19.61 -17.17 -14.05
CA PRO A 75 -19.42 -15.74 -13.85
C PRO A 75 -20.71 -14.96 -13.57
N GLY A 76 -21.88 -15.46 -13.98
CA GLY A 76 -23.17 -14.77 -13.77
C GLY A 76 -23.18 -13.32 -14.27
N LYS A 77 -23.70 -12.38 -13.42
CA LYS A 77 -23.77 -10.96 -13.71
C LYS A 77 -22.40 -10.29 -13.97
N LEU A 78 -21.32 -10.88 -13.43
CA LEU A 78 -19.96 -10.37 -13.62
C LEU A 78 -19.56 -10.34 -15.09
N ARG A 79 -19.99 -11.34 -15.89
CA ARG A 79 -19.71 -11.38 -17.34
C ARG A 79 -20.31 -10.18 -18.07
N ALA A 80 -21.56 -9.84 -17.77
CA ALA A 80 -22.24 -8.70 -18.39
C ALA A 80 -21.54 -7.38 -18.03
N MET A 81 -21.18 -7.19 -16.74
CA MET A 81 -20.45 -6.03 -16.27
C MET A 81 -19.08 -5.87 -16.98
N VAL A 82 -18.28 -6.94 -17.02
CA VAL A 82 -16.96 -6.93 -17.68
C VAL A 82 -17.10 -6.62 -19.17
N ARG A 83 -18.02 -7.29 -19.87
CA ARG A 83 -18.20 -7.10 -21.31
C ARG A 83 -18.83 -5.77 -21.69
N GLY A 84 -19.57 -5.14 -20.78
CA GLY A 84 -20.16 -3.81 -20.98
C GLY A 84 -19.18 -2.64 -20.77
N ALA A 85 -17.99 -2.92 -20.23
CA ALA A 85 -16.95 -1.92 -20.02
C ALA A 85 -16.09 -1.71 -21.27
N ASP A 86 -15.42 -0.56 -21.34
CA ASP A 86 -14.45 -0.25 -22.37
C ASP A 86 -13.06 -0.82 -21.99
N VAL A 87 -12.72 -0.76 -20.69
CA VAL A 87 -11.48 -1.29 -20.09
C VAL A 87 -11.81 -2.15 -18.88
N VAL A 88 -11.06 -3.24 -18.70
CA VAL A 88 -11.15 -4.09 -17.50
C VAL A 88 -9.88 -3.92 -16.68
N MET A 89 -9.99 -3.37 -15.49
CA MET A 89 -8.90 -3.24 -14.54
C MET A 89 -9.00 -4.33 -13.47
N ALA A 90 -7.91 -5.02 -13.20
CA ALA A 90 -7.88 -6.16 -12.28
C ALA A 90 -6.77 -5.98 -11.23
N ARG A 91 -7.17 -5.93 -9.95
CA ARG A 91 -6.23 -5.84 -8.83
C ARG A 91 -5.88 -7.24 -8.32
N ASN A 92 -4.61 -7.57 -8.32
CA ASN A 92 -4.01 -8.84 -7.95
C ASN A 92 -4.25 -9.98 -8.98
N LEU A 93 -3.44 -11.04 -8.86
CA LEU A 93 -3.38 -12.15 -9.82
C LEU A 93 -4.71 -12.87 -9.99
N GLU A 94 -5.45 -13.11 -8.92
CA GLU A 94 -6.74 -13.80 -8.96
C GLU A 94 -7.79 -13.02 -9.77
N MET A 95 -7.80 -11.69 -9.65
CA MET A 95 -8.70 -10.84 -10.43
C MET A 95 -8.24 -10.74 -11.89
N LEU A 96 -6.93 -10.74 -12.12
CA LEU A 96 -6.38 -10.80 -13.47
C LEU A 96 -6.82 -12.08 -14.20
N ALA A 97 -6.81 -13.22 -13.53
CA ALA A 97 -7.29 -14.49 -14.11
C ALA A 97 -8.77 -14.40 -14.52
N ILE A 98 -9.61 -13.82 -13.66
CA ILE A 98 -11.04 -13.63 -13.95
C ILE A 98 -11.21 -12.62 -15.11
N ALA A 99 -10.53 -11.49 -15.09
CA ALA A 99 -10.57 -10.47 -16.13
C ALA A 99 -10.17 -11.04 -17.50
N ALA A 100 -9.03 -11.70 -17.58
CA ALA A 100 -8.51 -12.30 -18.81
C ALA A 100 -9.44 -13.38 -19.40
N ARG A 101 -10.21 -14.09 -18.55
CA ARG A 101 -11.19 -15.11 -18.98
C ARG A 101 -12.49 -14.49 -19.48
N LEU A 102 -12.93 -13.38 -18.89
CA LEU A 102 -14.26 -12.79 -19.17
C LEU A 102 -14.22 -11.67 -20.21
N ALA A 103 -13.11 -10.98 -20.36
CA ALA A 103 -12.92 -9.93 -21.35
C ALA A 103 -13.24 -10.43 -22.77
N ARG A 104 -13.80 -9.54 -23.60
CA ARG A 104 -14.03 -9.80 -25.02
C ARG A 104 -12.68 -9.82 -25.77
N LYS A 105 -12.67 -10.46 -26.94
CA LYS A 105 -11.53 -10.35 -27.86
C LYS A 105 -11.29 -8.88 -28.20
N GLY A 106 -10.07 -8.40 -28.03
CA GLY A 106 -9.71 -7.01 -28.24
C GLY A 106 -10.03 -6.05 -27.09
N GLN A 107 -10.79 -6.46 -26.07
CA GLN A 107 -11.05 -5.61 -24.90
C GLN A 107 -9.78 -5.55 -24.02
N PRO A 108 -9.26 -4.34 -23.72
CA PRO A 108 -8.03 -4.21 -22.94
C PRO A 108 -8.23 -4.62 -21.49
N VAL A 109 -7.27 -5.38 -21.00
CA VAL A 109 -7.14 -5.77 -19.58
C VAL A 109 -5.94 -5.06 -19.00
N VAL A 110 -6.12 -4.37 -17.88
CA VAL A 110 -5.08 -3.69 -17.11
C VAL A 110 -4.85 -4.44 -15.81
N TYR A 111 -3.61 -4.78 -15.54
CA TYR A 111 -3.22 -5.46 -14.30
C TYR A 111 -2.70 -4.45 -13.27
N GLU A 112 -3.41 -4.27 -12.17
CA GLU A 112 -2.95 -3.45 -11.04
C GLU A 112 -2.31 -4.34 -9.98
N CYS A 113 -0.99 -4.20 -9.81
CA CYS A 113 -0.17 -4.96 -8.87
C CYS A 113 0.42 -4.00 -7.83
N LEU A 114 -0.24 -3.88 -6.68
CA LEU A 114 0.20 -3.01 -5.59
C LEU A 114 1.01 -3.75 -4.52
N ASP A 115 1.01 -5.10 -4.59
CA ASP A 115 1.67 -5.98 -3.63
C ASP A 115 1.96 -7.32 -4.30
N ILE A 116 3.15 -7.89 -4.07
CA ILE A 116 3.54 -9.19 -4.64
C ILE A 116 3.62 -10.21 -3.51
N HIS A 117 2.59 -11.04 -3.44
CA HIS A 117 2.45 -12.00 -2.36
C HIS A 117 3.64 -12.98 -2.30
N ARG A 118 4.14 -13.27 -1.09
CA ARG A 118 5.28 -14.17 -0.84
C ARG A 118 5.18 -15.53 -1.54
N SER A 119 3.97 -16.05 -1.74
CA SER A 119 3.78 -17.32 -2.47
C SER A 119 4.24 -17.25 -3.93
N ILE A 120 4.08 -16.10 -4.59
CA ILE A 120 4.56 -15.85 -5.96
C ILE A 120 6.09 -15.72 -5.96
N LEU A 121 6.65 -15.09 -4.91
CA LEU A 121 8.09 -14.88 -4.77
C LEU A 121 8.85 -16.13 -4.31
N SER A 122 8.15 -17.14 -3.81
CA SER A 122 8.74 -18.41 -3.35
C SER A 122 9.54 -19.09 -4.47
N SER A 123 10.72 -19.62 -4.11
CA SER A 123 11.57 -20.44 -5.01
C SER A 123 11.03 -21.85 -5.24
N GLY A 124 10.08 -22.31 -4.40
CA GLY A 124 9.48 -23.64 -4.49
C GLY A 124 8.59 -23.87 -5.73
N PRO A 125 8.15 -25.12 -5.94
CA PRO A 125 7.32 -25.49 -7.10
C PRO A 125 6.05 -24.63 -7.24
N GLY A 126 5.35 -24.37 -6.12
CA GLY A 126 4.14 -23.56 -6.12
C GLY A 126 4.39 -22.12 -6.62
N GLY A 127 5.49 -21.49 -6.20
CA GLY A 127 5.85 -20.15 -6.68
C GLY A 127 6.19 -20.15 -8.18
N ARG A 128 6.87 -21.20 -8.68
CA ARG A 128 7.14 -21.34 -10.12
C ARG A 128 5.84 -21.47 -10.92
N VAL A 129 4.89 -22.27 -10.46
CA VAL A 129 3.57 -22.43 -11.09
C VAL A 129 2.82 -21.11 -11.11
N LEU A 130 2.76 -20.38 -9.97
CA LEU A 130 2.09 -19.08 -9.89
C LEU A 130 2.70 -18.07 -10.86
N ARG A 131 4.03 -17.96 -10.92
CA ARG A 131 4.73 -17.07 -11.87
C ARG A 131 4.50 -17.48 -13.32
N PHE A 132 4.42 -18.77 -13.63
CA PHE A 132 4.07 -19.25 -14.97
C PHE A 132 2.64 -18.85 -15.35
N ILE A 133 1.68 -19.04 -14.45
CA ILE A 133 0.28 -18.59 -14.65
C ILE A 133 0.24 -17.07 -14.87
N GLU A 134 0.90 -16.30 -14.02
CA GLU A 134 0.94 -14.85 -14.17
C GLU A 134 1.54 -14.43 -15.51
N ARG A 135 2.66 -15.04 -15.94
CA ARG A 135 3.28 -14.77 -17.24
C ARG A 135 2.33 -15.07 -18.41
N ARG A 136 1.54 -16.14 -18.31
CA ARG A 136 0.52 -16.47 -19.32
C ARG A 136 -0.62 -15.45 -19.33
N LEU A 137 -0.99 -14.91 -18.18
CA LEU A 137 -2.01 -13.87 -18.08
C LEU A 137 -1.51 -12.52 -18.55
N LEU A 138 -0.24 -12.20 -18.26
CA LEU A 138 0.42 -10.99 -18.76
C LEU A 138 0.39 -10.92 -20.30
N SER A 139 0.50 -12.02 -21.02
CA SER A 139 0.36 -12.02 -22.49
C SER A 139 -1.00 -11.54 -23.02
N ARG A 140 -2.00 -11.40 -22.14
CA ARG A 140 -3.33 -10.85 -22.43
C ARG A 140 -3.58 -9.50 -21.77
N THR A 141 -2.55 -8.94 -21.15
CA THR A 141 -2.61 -7.68 -20.42
C THR A 141 -2.10 -6.56 -21.33
N ALA A 142 -2.85 -5.51 -21.47
CA ALA A 142 -2.47 -4.35 -22.27
C ALA A 142 -1.48 -3.43 -21.52
N ARG A 143 -1.58 -3.38 -20.19
CA ARG A 143 -0.80 -2.49 -19.33
C ARG A 143 -0.74 -3.00 -17.89
N VAL A 144 0.37 -2.77 -17.22
CA VAL A 144 0.52 -3.04 -15.77
C VAL A 144 0.58 -1.71 -15.02
N ILE A 145 -0.08 -1.62 -13.88
CA ILE A 145 0.02 -0.51 -12.92
C ILE A 145 0.72 -1.04 -11.68
N VAL A 146 1.76 -0.35 -11.24
CA VAL A 146 2.52 -0.70 -10.02
C VAL A 146 2.57 0.47 -9.05
N SER A 147 2.74 0.19 -7.75
CA SER A 147 2.85 1.21 -6.71
C SER A 147 4.30 1.54 -6.33
N SER A 148 5.26 0.87 -6.93
CA SER A 148 6.68 1.06 -6.63
C SER A 148 7.55 0.81 -7.87
N PRO A 149 8.62 1.61 -8.10
CA PRO A 149 9.56 1.40 -9.18
C PRO A 149 10.25 0.02 -9.12
N ALA A 150 10.47 -0.52 -7.92
CA ALA A 150 11.07 -1.83 -7.75
C ALA A 150 10.17 -2.95 -8.28
N PHE A 151 8.85 -2.81 -8.21
CA PHE A 151 7.94 -3.80 -8.81
C PHE A 151 8.11 -3.87 -10.33
N GLU A 152 8.26 -2.73 -11.01
CA GLU A 152 8.59 -2.74 -12.44
C GLU A 152 9.96 -3.36 -12.67
N ARG A 153 11.02 -2.78 -12.08
CA ARG A 153 12.42 -3.13 -12.33
C ARG A 153 12.75 -4.59 -11.97
N ASP A 154 12.47 -4.96 -10.70
CA ASP A 154 12.97 -6.19 -10.10
C ASP A 154 12.03 -7.38 -10.28
N TYR A 155 10.74 -7.11 -10.53
CA TYR A 155 9.75 -8.17 -10.72
C TYR A 155 9.26 -8.27 -12.15
N PHE A 156 8.52 -7.28 -12.68
CA PHE A 156 7.91 -7.41 -14.00
C PHE A 156 8.96 -7.49 -15.11
N ARG A 157 10.01 -6.67 -15.06
CA ARG A 157 11.09 -6.73 -16.05
C ARG A 157 12.03 -7.92 -15.80
N ALA A 158 12.62 -8.00 -14.60
CA ALA A 158 13.67 -8.98 -14.33
C ALA A 158 13.16 -10.41 -14.15
N ARG A 159 12.05 -10.63 -13.43
CA ARG A 159 11.55 -11.99 -13.13
C ARG A 159 10.48 -12.50 -14.08
N GLN A 160 9.58 -11.63 -14.54
CA GLN A 160 8.49 -12.01 -15.45
C GLN A 160 8.86 -11.82 -16.93
N GLY A 161 9.88 -11.01 -17.24
CA GLY A 161 10.26 -10.69 -18.63
C GLY A 161 9.15 -9.91 -19.35
N TRP A 162 8.36 -9.12 -18.63
CA TRP A 162 7.26 -8.34 -19.20
C TRP A 162 7.80 -7.18 -20.07
N PRO A 163 7.55 -7.15 -21.39
CA PRO A 163 8.04 -6.10 -22.28
C PRO A 163 7.06 -4.92 -22.40
N GLY A 164 5.80 -5.13 -21.99
CA GLY A 164 4.71 -4.18 -22.19
C GLY A 164 4.80 -2.94 -21.30
N PRO A 165 3.89 -1.97 -21.48
CA PRO A 165 3.89 -0.72 -20.73
C PRO A 165 3.57 -0.92 -19.25
N VAL A 166 4.30 -0.19 -18.40
CA VAL A 166 4.08 -0.14 -16.94
C VAL A 166 3.86 1.31 -16.53
N ASP A 167 2.81 1.55 -15.75
CA ASP A 167 2.54 2.84 -15.12
C ASP A 167 2.85 2.78 -13.63
N LEU A 168 3.68 3.70 -13.18
CA LEU A 168 3.91 3.91 -11.77
C LEU A 168 2.80 4.81 -11.21
N VAL A 169 2.04 4.28 -10.24
CA VAL A 169 1.02 5.01 -9.49
C VAL A 169 1.27 4.76 -8.01
N GLU A 170 2.12 5.56 -7.42
CA GLU A 170 2.55 5.45 -6.01
C GLU A 170 1.37 5.61 -5.03
N ASN A 171 1.58 5.23 -3.78
CA ASN A 171 0.55 5.29 -2.73
C ASN A 171 0.42 6.70 -2.10
N LYS A 172 0.47 7.75 -2.91
CA LYS A 172 0.31 9.14 -2.48
C LYS A 172 -1.00 9.34 -1.73
N VAL A 173 -1.05 10.36 -0.86
CA VAL A 173 -2.31 10.75 -0.20
C VAL A 173 -3.26 11.42 -1.20
N ALA A 174 -4.56 11.34 -0.94
CA ALA A 174 -5.57 11.96 -1.82
C ALA A 174 -5.52 13.49 -1.76
N ALA A 175 -5.25 14.06 -0.59
CA ALA A 175 -5.09 15.49 -0.36
C ALA A 175 -4.08 15.73 0.76
N LEU A 176 -3.41 16.88 0.72
CA LEU A 176 -2.55 17.30 1.83
C LEU A 176 -3.42 17.92 2.92
N PRO A 177 -3.25 17.46 4.17
CA PRO A 177 -3.88 18.11 5.31
C PRO A 177 -3.18 19.44 5.64
N ASP A 178 -3.81 20.24 6.48
CA ASP A 178 -3.10 21.33 7.16
C ASP A 178 -2.06 20.73 8.10
N ILE A 179 -0.80 21.05 7.86
CA ILE A 179 0.30 20.51 8.66
C ILE A 179 0.40 21.35 9.92
N PRO A 180 0.27 20.75 11.13
CA PRO A 180 0.49 21.49 12.37
C PRO A 180 1.93 22.00 12.43
N PRO A 181 2.21 23.05 13.21
CA PRO A 181 3.58 23.51 13.42
C PRO A 181 4.46 22.35 13.90
N PRO A 182 5.79 22.38 13.58
CA PRO A 182 6.68 21.33 14.03
C PRO A 182 6.62 21.22 15.56
N GLN A 183 6.72 19.99 16.06
CA GLN A 183 6.89 19.81 17.50
C GLN A 183 8.21 20.47 17.93
N ASP A 184 8.16 21.15 19.06
CA ASP A 184 9.35 21.70 19.67
C ASP A 184 10.32 20.55 19.93
N GLY A 185 11.53 20.62 19.41
CA GLY A 185 12.54 19.57 19.62
C GLY A 185 12.99 19.42 21.07
N GLN A 186 12.13 19.82 22.02
CA GLN A 186 12.28 19.70 23.46
C GLN A 186 11.37 18.58 23.98
N GLY A 187 11.94 17.65 24.67
CA GLY A 187 11.20 16.53 25.23
C GLY A 187 11.62 15.19 24.62
N PRO A 188 10.94 14.09 24.93
CA PRO A 188 11.27 12.80 24.38
C PRO A 188 10.97 12.76 22.88
N TRP A 189 11.88 12.16 22.12
CA TRP A 189 11.60 11.84 20.72
C TRP A 189 10.47 10.83 20.63
N VAL A 190 9.42 11.13 19.89
CA VAL A 190 8.29 10.22 19.71
C VAL A 190 8.36 9.59 18.33
N ILE A 191 8.35 8.26 18.28
CA ILE A 191 8.35 7.49 17.03
C ILE A 191 6.95 6.92 16.82
N GLY A 192 6.32 7.20 15.67
CA GLY A 192 5.03 6.64 15.27
C GLY A 192 5.19 5.36 14.45
N TRP A 193 4.49 4.30 14.83
CA TRP A 193 4.33 3.09 14.01
C TRP A 193 2.86 2.85 13.73
N PHE A 194 2.41 3.24 12.53
CA PHE A 194 0.99 3.27 12.16
C PHE A 194 0.68 2.30 11.02
N GLY A 195 -0.53 1.72 11.03
CA GLY A 195 -1.06 0.85 9.98
C GLY A 195 -1.35 -0.58 10.42
N MET A 196 -1.10 -1.55 9.53
CA MET A 196 -1.21 -2.97 9.86
C MET A 196 -0.03 -3.40 10.73
N LEU A 197 -0.33 -3.84 11.95
CA LEU A 197 0.68 -4.26 12.93
C LEU A 197 0.91 -5.78 12.78
N ARG A 198 1.94 -6.16 12.04
CA ARG A 198 2.23 -7.57 11.69
C ARG A 198 3.72 -7.94 11.77
N CYS A 199 4.53 -7.08 12.38
CA CYS A 199 5.98 -7.28 12.44
C CYS A 199 6.49 -7.36 13.88
N ARG A 200 6.78 -8.57 14.37
CA ARG A 200 7.35 -8.78 15.71
C ARG A 200 8.71 -8.11 15.88
N ARG A 201 9.56 -8.14 14.83
CA ARG A 201 10.89 -7.51 14.86
C ARG A 201 10.79 -5.99 15.03
N SER A 202 9.89 -5.32 14.32
CA SER A 202 9.65 -3.88 14.51
C SER A 202 9.22 -3.56 15.94
N LEU A 203 8.29 -4.36 16.51
CA LEU A 203 7.87 -4.18 17.89
C LEU A 203 9.04 -4.34 18.86
N ALA A 204 9.86 -5.40 18.70
CA ALA A 204 11.01 -5.65 19.55
C ALA A 204 12.05 -4.51 19.51
N ILE A 205 12.41 -4.05 18.32
CA ILE A 205 13.36 -2.94 18.14
C ILE A 205 12.83 -1.65 18.80
N LEU A 206 11.59 -1.30 18.55
CA LEU A 206 11.00 -0.06 19.05
C LEU A 206 10.81 -0.10 20.57
N SER A 207 10.38 -1.23 21.13
CA SER A 207 10.23 -1.39 22.59
C SER A 207 11.57 -1.40 23.33
N ASP A 208 12.59 -2.07 22.78
CA ASP A 208 13.94 -2.07 23.35
C ASP A 208 14.54 -0.64 23.34
N LEU A 209 14.37 0.08 22.23
CA LEU A 209 14.79 1.47 22.11
C LEU A 209 14.11 2.37 23.18
N ALA A 210 12.79 2.25 23.34
CA ALA A 210 12.07 3.03 24.35
C ALA A 210 12.55 2.69 25.77
N ALA A 211 12.68 1.41 26.10
CA ALA A 211 13.11 0.95 27.42
C ALA A 211 14.53 1.43 27.78
N ARG A 212 15.49 1.35 26.84
CA ARG A 212 16.89 1.76 27.08
C ARG A 212 17.12 3.26 27.04
N SER A 213 16.18 4.02 26.51
CA SER A 213 16.35 5.48 26.31
C SER A 213 16.27 6.31 27.58
N GLN A 214 15.94 5.72 28.74
CA GLN A 214 15.71 6.43 30.00
C GLN A 214 14.68 7.56 29.86
N GLY A 215 13.59 7.32 29.09
CA GLY A 215 12.52 8.27 28.86
C GLY A 215 12.78 9.28 27.75
N ARG A 216 13.96 9.27 27.10
CA ARG A 216 14.28 10.18 25.98
C ARG A 216 13.59 9.79 24.66
N VAL A 217 13.13 8.55 24.52
CA VAL A 217 12.38 8.07 23.38
C VAL A 217 11.06 7.45 23.84
N ARG A 218 9.99 7.77 23.16
CA ARG A 218 8.67 7.14 23.30
C ARG A 218 8.20 6.58 21.97
N VAL A 219 7.35 5.57 22.01
CA VAL A 219 6.78 4.95 20.82
C VAL A 219 5.27 5.04 20.89
N LEU A 220 4.67 5.63 19.86
CA LEU A 220 3.22 5.66 19.66
C LEU A 220 2.85 4.69 18.55
N ILE A 221 2.05 3.67 18.90
CA ILE A 221 1.59 2.65 17.96
C ILE A 221 0.10 2.85 17.73
N ALA A 222 -0.33 2.82 16.46
CA ALA A 222 -1.76 2.85 16.11
C ALA A 222 -2.03 1.96 14.89
N GLY A 223 -3.17 1.27 14.91
CA GLY A 223 -3.57 0.43 13.79
C GLY A 223 -4.18 -0.91 14.18
N LEU A 224 -4.28 -1.80 13.20
CA LEU A 224 -4.89 -3.11 13.38
C LEU A 224 -3.81 -4.18 13.58
N PRO A 225 -3.73 -4.83 14.75
CA PRO A 225 -2.86 -5.98 14.96
C PRO A 225 -3.35 -7.17 14.11
N SER A 226 -2.40 -7.88 13.48
CA SER A 226 -2.68 -9.18 12.86
C SER A 226 -2.86 -10.24 13.95
N PRO A 227 -4.03 -10.88 14.09
CA PRO A 227 -4.27 -11.87 15.13
C PRO A 227 -3.31 -13.07 15.07
N ASP A 228 -2.90 -13.47 13.87
CA ASP A 228 -1.95 -14.56 13.64
C ASP A 228 -0.55 -14.26 14.21
N ILE A 229 -0.20 -12.96 14.29
CA ILE A 229 1.11 -12.50 14.79
C ILE A 229 1.03 -12.08 16.25
N PHE A 230 -0.05 -11.38 16.61
CA PHE A 230 -0.31 -10.80 17.92
C PHE A 230 -1.71 -11.18 18.38
N PRO A 231 -1.88 -12.34 19.06
CA PRO A 231 -3.20 -12.77 19.54
C PRO A 231 -3.85 -11.78 20.50
N ASP A 232 -3.03 -11.17 21.39
CA ASP A 232 -3.46 -10.11 22.31
C ASP A 232 -2.42 -8.99 22.30
N PHE A 233 -2.58 -8.05 21.37
CA PHE A 233 -1.66 -6.94 21.22
C PHE A 233 -1.73 -5.93 22.38
N PRO A 234 -2.92 -5.53 22.88
CA PRO A 234 -3.01 -4.65 24.05
C PRO A 234 -2.26 -5.19 25.28
N ALA A 235 -2.43 -6.47 25.61
CA ALA A 235 -1.72 -7.09 26.73
C ALA A 235 -0.20 -7.16 26.51
N ALA A 236 0.23 -7.38 25.25
CA ALA A 236 1.65 -7.37 24.90
C ALA A 236 2.29 -5.98 25.10
N ILE A 237 1.56 -4.91 24.78
CA ILE A 237 2.06 -3.53 24.91
C ILE A 237 2.00 -3.00 26.34
N ALA A 238 0.99 -3.39 27.14
CA ALA A 238 0.77 -2.86 28.49
C ALA A 238 1.97 -2.98 29.43
N ARG A 239 2.92 -3.89 29.14
CA ARG A 239 4.11 -4.16 29.94
C ARG A 239 5.39 -3.52 29.37
N LEU A 240 5.29 -2.79 28.26
CA LEU A 240 6.44 -2.19 27.57
C LEU A 240 6.61 -0.72 27.97
N PRO A 241 7.67 -0.37 28.72
CA PRO A 241 7.88 0.99 29.16
C PRO A 241 8.13 1.93 27.96
N GLY A 242 7.50 3.10 27.99
CA GLY A 242 7.64 4.12 26.93
C GLY A 242 6.92 3.78 25.61
N VAL A 243 6.10 2.73 25.58
CA VAL A 243 5.28 2.34 24.40
C VAL A 243 3.80 2.56 24.71
N GLU A 244 3.11 3.28 23.82
CA GLU A 244 1.67 3.56 23.88
C GLU A 244 0.98 2.91 22.69
N TYR A 245 -0.15 2.22 22.90
CA TYR A 245 -1.04 1.77 21.84
C TYR A 245 -2.33 2.60 21.83
N ALA A 246 -2.53 3.38 20.77
CA ALA A 246 -3.69 4.25 20.60
C ALA A 246 -4.90 3.55 19.96
N GLY A 247 -4.79 2.25 19.67
CA GLY A 247 -5.88 1.49 19.04
C GLY A 247 -5.94 1.62 17.51
N PRO A 248 -6.99 1.02 16.90
CA PRO A 248 -7.30 1.22 15.48
C PRO A 248 -7.66 2.67 15.17
N TYR A 249 -7.40 3.11 13.96
CA TYR A 249 -7.68 4.48 13.51
C TYR A 249 -8.34 4.51 12.13
N ARG A 250 -8.96 5.64 11.80
CA ARG A 250 -9.49 5.97 10.48
C ARG A 250 -8.63 7.05 9.82
N PRO A 251 -8.71 7.26 8.50
CA PRO A 251 -7.94 8.30 7.81
C PRO A 251 -8.06 9.69 8.44
N GLY A 252 -9.24 10.07 8.95
CA GLY A 252 -9.45 11.34 9.65
C GLY A 252 -8.71 11.50 10.97
N ASP A 253 -8.18 10.44 11.56
CA ASP A 253 -7.39 10.47 12.81
C ASP A 253 -5.90 10.74 12.55
N LEU A 254 -5.44 10.62 11.29
CA LEU A 254 -4.02 10.76 10.94
C LEU A 254 -3.41 12.10 11.36
N PRO A 255 -4.07 13.26 11.17
CA PRO A 255 -3.51 14.55 11.64
C PRO A 255 -3.22 14.54 13.14
N ARG A 256 -4.13 13.99 13.96
CA ARG A 256 -3.95 13.88 15.40
C ARG A 256 -2.85 12.90 15.79
N LEU A 257 -2.71 11.80 15.08
CA LEU A 257 -1.66 10.79 15.34
C LEU A 257 -0.28 11.33 14.94
N TYR A 258 -0.15 11.83 13.71
CA TYR A 258 1.13 12.36 13.23
C TYR A 258 1.54 13.66 13.94
N GLY A 259 0.58 14.48 14.42
CA GLY A 259 0.86 15.65 15.25
C GLY A 259 1.49 15.33 16.61
N ARG A 260 1.53 14.05 17.03
CA ARG A 260 2.14 13.60 18.29
C ARG A 260 3.53 12.99 18.10
N VAL A 261 4.03 12.86 16.86
CA VAL A 261 5.27 12.15 16.58
C VAL A 261 6.28 13.00 15.82
N HIS A 262 7.55 12.79 16.13
CA HIS A 262 8.67 13.42 15.44
C HIS A 262 9.12 12.58 14.24
N PHE A 263 9.11 11.26 14.41
CA PHE A 263 9.60 10.29 13.43
C PHE A 263 8.52 9.28 13.12
N ALA A 264 8.46 8.83 11.86
CA ALA A 264 7.57 7.77 11.41
C ALA A 264 8.36 6.51 11.05
N TRP A 265 8.06 5.40 11.69
CA TRP A 265 8.66 4.10 11.40
C TRP A 265 8.11 3.53 10.09
N CYS A 266 8.84 3.72 9.00
CA CYS A 266 8.49 3.20 7.67
C CYS A 266 9.15 1.85 7.36
N ILE A 267 9.95 1.30 8.28
CA ILE A 267 10.61 0.01 8.11
C ILE A 267 9.59 -1.13 8.20
N ASP A 268 9.67 -2.07 7.28
CA ASP A 268 8.87 -3.29 7.25
C ASP A 268 9.78 -4.53 7.12
N TYR A 269 9.79 -5.38 8.15
CA TYR A 269 10.52 -6.64 8.18
C TYR A 269 9.60 -7.86 7.98
N PHE A 270 8.30 -7.65 7.72
CA PHE A 270 7.34 -8.77 7.66
C PHE A 270 7.65 -9.75 6.53
N GLU A 271 8.05 -9.25 5.39
CA GLU A 271 8.53 -10.02 4.24
C GLU A 271 9.94 -9.55 3.84
N GLU A 272 10.86 -9.54 4.83
CA GLU A 272 12.25 -9.13 4.66
C GLU A 272 12.92 -9.90 3.51
N GLY A 273 13.66 -9.19 2.66
CA GLY A 273 14.29 -9.77 1.47
C GLY A 273 13.33 -10.12 0.32
N LEU A 274 12.03 -9.93 0.51
CA LEU A 274 10.98 -10.15 -0.49
C LEU A 274 10.23 -8.83 -0.76
N ASN A 275 8.91 -8.86 -0.68
CA ASN A 275 8.06 -7.70 -0.97
C ASN A 275 8.39 -6.45 -0.13
N SER A 276 8.78 -6.62 1.15
CA SER A 276 9.18 -5.50 2.01
C SER A 276 10.39 -4.72 1.50
N ALA A 277 11.25 -5.33 0.67
CA ALA A 277 12.37 -4.64 0.05
C ALA A 277 11.96 -3.73 -1.13
N TRP A 278 10.80 -3.96 -1.70
CA TRP A 278 10.34 -3.33 -2.94
C TRP A 278 9.20 -2.34 -2.76
N LEU A 279 8.42 -2.45 -1.68
CA LEU A 279 7.22 -1.64 -1.50
C LEU A 279 7.55 -0.18 -1.11
N LEU A 280 6.64 0.73 -1.50
CA LEU A 280 6.52 2.08 -0.95
C LEU A 280 5.25 2.11 -0.08
N PRO A 281 5.37 2.05 1.26
CA PRO A 281 4.21 1.89 2.15
C PRO A 281 3.41 3.18 2.24
N ASN A 282 2.09 3.09 2.47
CA ASN A 282 1.22 4.26 2.69
C ASN A 282 1.77 5.20 3.75
N ARG A 283 2.32 4.65 4.85
CA ARG A 283 2.89 5.43 5.97
C ARG A 283 4.06 6.33 5.56
N LEU A 284 4.76 6.04 4.45
CA LEU A 284 5.74 6.95 3.88
C LEU A 284 5.07 8.26 3.46
N TYR A 285 4.05 8.18 2.61
CA TYR A 285 3.35 9.36 2.09
C TYR A 285 2.51 10.06 3.17
N GLU A 286 1.90 9.28 4.06
CA GLU A 286 1.14 9.79 5.20
C GLU A 286 2.04 10.58 6.16
N SER A 287 3.23 10.06 6.50
CA SER A 287 4.18 10.79 7.37
C SER A 287 4.68 12.09 6.73
N LEU A 288 5.04 12.03 5.44
CA LEU A 288 5.46 13.21 4.68
C LEU A 288 4.34 14.26 4.60
N ALA A 289 3.10 13.83 4.33
CA ALA A 289 1.94 14.71 4.24
C ALA A 289 1.64 15.42 5.57
N HIS A 290 2.00 14.84 6.70
CA HIS A 290 1.79 15.41 8.03
C HIS A 290 3.06 16.01 8.67
N GLY A 291 4.17 16.08 7.94
CA GLY A 291 5.41 16.72 8.39
C GLY A 291 6.24 15.91 9.39
N ALA A 292 5.93 14.62 9.61
CA ALA A 292 6.75 13.72 10.42
C ALA A 292 7.92 13.18 9.60
N VAL A 293 9.10 13.05 10.22
CA VAL A 293 10.32 12.59 9.54
C VAL A 293 10.28 11.06 9.34
N PRO A 294 10.20 10.53 8.09
CA PRO A 294 10.18 9.10 7.86
C PRO A 294 11.54 8.46 8.15
N VAL A 295 11.51 7.23 8.69
CA VAL A 295 12.69 6.39 8.97
C VAL A 295 12.57 5.12 8.15
N ALA A 296 13.56 4.83 7.31
CA ALA A 296 13.60 3.64 6.46
C ALA A 296 14.98 2.97 6.45
N LEU A 297 15.05 1.71 6.04
CA LEU A 297 16.32 1.06 5.70
C LEU A 297 16.89 1.67 4.42
N ALA A 298 18.21 1.82 4.37
CA ALA A 298 18.88 2.48 3.25
C ALA A 298 18.85 1.67 1.96
N ASP A 299 18.86 0.34 2.06
CA ASP A 299 19.00 -0.61 0.95
C ASP A 299 17.67 -1.09 0.35
N VAL A 300 16.51 -0.65 0.89
CA VAL A 300 15.18 -0.95 0.35
C VAL A 300 14.64 0.20 -0.50
N GLU A 301 13.57 -0.04 -1.25
CA GLU A 301 13.01 0.96 -2.16
C GLU A 301 12.53 2.24 -1.44
N THR A 302 11.96 2.11 -0.23
CA THR A 302 11.61 3.27 0.61
C THR A 302 12.85 4.12 0.93
N GLY A 303 14.00 3.50 1.25
CA GLY A 303 15.25 4.22 1.49
C GLY A 303 15.80 4.90 0.24
N ARG A 304 15.68 4.25 -0.94
CA ARG A 304 16.06 4.86 -2.23
C ARG A 304 15.18 6.05 -2.57
N TRP A 305 13.87 5.95 -2.30
CA TRP A 305 12.92 7.06 -2.47
C TRP A 305 13.30 8.26 -1.58
N LEU A 306 13.61 8.02 -0.29
CA LEU A 306 14.08 9.06 0.63
C LEU A 306 15.40 9.68 0.17
N ALA A 307 16.33 8.86 -0.36
CA ALA A 307 17.59 9.36 -0.91
C ALA A 307 17.37 10.29 -2.11
N ALA A 308 16.49 9.89 -3.05
CA ALA A 308 16.19 10.67 -4.25
C ALA A 308 15.41 11.97 -3.94
N ALA A 309 14.77 12.03 -2.79
CA ALA A 309 14.01 13.20 -2.32
C ALA A 309 14.82 14.06 -1.34
N ASP A 310 15.99 13.60 -0.90
CA ASP A 310 16.85 14.20 0.13
C ASP A 310 16.13 14.52 1.45
N VAL A 311 15.31 13.56 1.93
CA VAL A 311 14.52 13.69 3.16
C VAL A 311 14.59 12.43 4.02
N GLY A 312 14.20 12.57 5.30
CA GLY A 312 14.04 11.46 6.22
C GLY A 312 15.36 10.90 6.76
N LEU A 313 15.26 9.80 7.48
CA LEU A 313 16.41 9.06 8.03
C LEU A 313 16.54 7.71 7.31
N ARG A 314 17.73 7.45 6.78
CA ARG A 314 18.09 6.20 6.12
C ARG A 314 19.09 5.46 7.00
N LEU A 315 18.72 4.26 7.42
CA LEU A 315 19.50 3.47 8.38
C LEU A 315 20.01 2.16 7.74
N PRO A 316 21.17 1.66 8.15
CA PRO A 316 21.62 0.34 7.74
C PRO A 316 20.79 -0.79 8.39
N SER A 317 20.24 -0.56 9.57
CA SER A 317 19.30 -1.45 10.26
C SER A 317 18.37 -0.65 11.16
N GLY A 318 17.26 -1.26 11.62
CA GLY A 318 16.33 -0.58 12.55
C GLY A 318 16.97 -0.27 13.91
N GLU A 319 17.86 -1.12 14.36
CA GLU A 319 18.60 -0.99 15.62
C GLU A 319 19.52 0.26 15.62
N ALA A 320 19.96 0.71 14.44
CA ALA A 320 20.78 1.92 14.29
C ALA A 320 20.02 3.20 14.63
N LEU A 321 18.69 3.18 14.78
CA LEU A 321 17.91 4.36 15.17
C LEU A 321 18.28 4.86 16.58
N GLY A 322 18.60 3.96 17.52
CA GLY A 322 18.96 4.31 18.89
C GLY A 322 20.15 5.27 18.98
N PRO A 323 21.32 4.92 18.47
CA PRO A 323 22.49 5.82 18.39
C PRO A 323 22.17 7.15 17.70
N VAL A 324 21.41 7.14 16.59
CA VAL A 324 21.04 8.37 15.86
C VAL A 324 20.21 9.29 16.75
N LEU A 325 19.18 8.78 17.45
CA LEU A 325 18.33 9.60 18.32
C LEU A 325 19.04 10.05 19.60
N THR A 326 20.00 9.28 20.09
CA THR A 326 20.82 9.67 21.24
C THR A 326 21.65 10.93 20.95
N GLY A 327 22.17 11.06 19.74
CA GLY A 327 22.94 12.23 19.29
C GLY A 327 22.09 13.32 18.62
N MET A 328 20.77 13.11 18.47
CA MET A 328 19.88 14.05 17.77
C MET A 328 19.65 15.32 18.58
N THR A 329 19.96 16.47 18.01
CA THR A 329 19.62 17.76 18.59
C THR A 329 18.31 18.30 18.03
N ALA A 330 17.67 19.22 18.76
CA ALA A 330 16.47 19.93 18.27
C ALA A 330 16.71 20.60 16.90
N ALA A 331 17.85 21.26 16.73
CA ALA A 331 18.22 21.92 15.48
C ALA A 331 18.37 20.92 14.30
N GLN A 332 18.88 19.73 14.55
CA GLN A 332 18.97 18.68 13.52
C GLN A 332 17.58 18.16 13.14
N HIS A 333 16.72 17.87 14.12
CA HIS A 333 15.33 17.48 13.85
C HIS A 333 14.58 18.57 13.07
N THR A 334 14.70 19.83 13.47
CA THR A 334 14.06 20.97 12.78
C THR A 334 14.48 21.03 11.31
N ARG A 335 15.77 20.82 11.00
CA ARG A 335 16.24 20.75 9.60
C ARG A 335 15.61 19.60 8.83
N LEU A 336 15.53 18.40 9.42
CA LEU A 336 14.89 17.24 8.78
C LEU A 336 13.39 17.48 8.54
N ALA A 337 12.69 18.03 9.52
CA ALA A 337 11.27 18.37 9.40
C ALA A 337 11.03 19.49 8.37
N ALA A 338 11.92 20.49 8.30
CA ALA A 338 11.87 21.53 7.28
C ALA A 338 12.05 20.97 5.87
N ALA A 339 12.98 20.04 5.67
CA ALA A 339 13.18 19.35 4.38
C ALA A 339 11.93 18.57 3.96
N VAL A 340 11.26 17.85 4.89
CA VAL A 340 9.99 17.17 4.63
C VAL A 340 8.91 18.17 4.20
N ARG A 341 8.79 19.31 4.86
CA ARG A 341 7.79 20.34 4.54
C ARG A 341 8.05 21.06 3.23
N ALA A 342 9.31 21.13 2.81
CA ALA A 342 9.73 21.74 1.55
C ALA A 342 9.50 20.86 0.33
N LEU A 343 9.12 19.59 0.52
CA LEU A 343 8.85 18.68 -0.61
C LEU A 343 7.74 19.22 -1.52
N PRO A 344 7.90 19.12 -2.85
CA PRO A 344 6.86 19.44 -3.79
C PRO A 344 5.58 18.62 -3.51
N ARG A 345 4.43 19.27 -3.56
CA ARG A 345 3.12 18.65 -3.22
C ARG A 345 2.81 17.44 -4.09
N ASP A 346 3.14 17.49 -5.37
CA ASP A 346 2.94 16.41 -6.34
C ASP A 346 3.80 15.16 -6.05
N ARG A 347 4.85 15.26 -5.24
CA ARG A 347 5.61 14.11 -4.75
C ARG A 347 4.87 13.32 -3.67
N ILE A 348 3.95 13.94 -2.93
CA ILE A 348 3.32 13.40 -1.72
C ILE A 348 1.83 13.11 -1.94
N ALA A 349 1.13 13.98 -2.64
CA ALA A 349 -0.31 13.91 -2.87
C ALA A 349 -0.63 13.80 -4.35
N PHE A 350 -1.77 13.17 -4.66
CA PHE A 350 -2.33 13.20 -6.00
C PHE A 350 -2.86 14.59 -6.35
N SER A 351 -2.57 15.01 -7.57
CA SER A 351 -3.21 16.17 -8.17
C SER A 351 -4.43 15.75 -9.03
N PRO A 352 -5.36 16.66 -9.33
CA PRO A 352 -6.42 16.39 -10.31
C PRO A 352 -5.87 15.96 -11.66
N GLU A 353 -4.69 16.46 -12.05
CA GLU A 353 -4.02 16.10 -13.29
C GLU A 353 -3.51 14.64 -13.28
N ASP A 354 -3.01 14.13 -12.15
CA ASP A 354 -2.60 12.74 -12.03
C ASP A 354 -3.78 11.80 -12.28
N HIS A 355 -4.96 12.14 -11.76
CA HIS A 355 -6.18 11.37 -11.97
C HIS A 355 -6.64 11.41 -13.44
N ARG A 356 -6.67 12.60 -14.05
CA ARG A 356 -6.99 12.74 -15.49
C ARG A 356 -6.00 11.98 -16.37
N ARG A 357 -4.70 12.07 -16.07
CA ARG A 357 -3.65 11.36 -16.82
C ARG A 357 -3.80 9.85 -16.72
N LEU A 358 -4.15 9.32 -15.55
CA LEU A 358 -4.40 7.89 -15.37
C LEU A 358 -5.58 7.45 -16.25
N VAL A 359 -6.71 8.14 -16.20
CA VAL A 359 -7.90 7.81 -17.00
C VAL A 359 -7.62 7.95 -18.50
N ALA A 360 -6.95 9.02 -18.93
CA ALA A 360 -6.58 9.21 -20.34
C ALA A 360 -5.70 8.05 -20.87
N ARG A 361 -4.78 7.53 -20.06
CA ARG A 361 -3.99 6.34 -20.44
C ARG A 361 -4.84 5.07 -20.57
N LEU A 362 -5.89 4.93 -19.77
CA LEU A 362 -6.85 3.82 -19.90
C LEU A 362 -7.71 3.99 -21.16
N GLU A 363 -8.10 5.21 -21.49
CA GLU A 363 -8.85 5.53 -22.72
C GLU A 363 -8.04 5.25 -24.00
N THR A 364 -6.76 5.62 -24.00
CA THR A 364 -5.87 5.39 -25.16
C THR A 364 -5.73 3.90 -25.51
N ILE A 365 -5.80 2.99 -24.52
CA ILE A 365 -5.74 1.56 -24.81
C ILE A 365 -7.10 0.95 -25.13
N ALA A 366 -8.20 1.67 -24.90
CA ALA A 366 -9.56 1.25 -25.21
C ALA A 366 -10.00 1.65 -26.64
N ALA A 367 -9.34 2.66 -27.20
CA ALA A 367 -9.55 3.15 -28.56
C ALA A 367 -8.91 2.21 -29.58
#